data_039d090bbaa79ee2d92ca36a73cf739e
#
_entry.id   039d090bbaa79ee2d92ca36a73cf739e
#
_cell.length_a   1.000
_cell.length_b   1.000
_cell.length_c   1.000
_cell.angle_alpha   90.00
_cell.angle_beta   90.00
_cell.angle_gamma   90.00
#
_symmetry.space_group_name_H-M   'P 1'
#
loop_
_entity.id
_entity.type
_entity.pdbx_description
1 polymer ?
#
loop_
_entity_poly.entity_id
_entity_poly.type
_entity_poly.pdbx_seq_one_letter_code
_entity_poly.pdbx_strand_id
1 'polypeptide(L)'
;VLAPLLLAVDAILYYPFFRVYDQQLVAREVAIAAGEISADDEDALVPADAVAKAADIEAGKAAAAAPVQASSIDKPKNVLVLCASGATSSMLATAINKGAKKSDVPVESIAMAYGQHKEVITDYDLIILAPQMASMYDELKHDCEEKGVKSATTSGREYVGLTRDPDAALKFALNLMG
;
A
#
# COMPACT_ATOMS: atom_id res chain seq x y z
N VAL A 1 -14.22 -28.47 -18.37
CA VAL A 1 -14.09 -27.48 -19.46
C VAL A 1 -14.93 -26.21 -19.19
N LEU A 2 -15.92 -26.24 -18.25
CA LEU A 2 -16.81 -25.08 -17.96
C LEU A 2 -16.23 -24.07 -16.92
N ALA A 3 -15.33 -24.50 -16.04
CA ALA A 3 -14.78 -23.65 -14.98
C ALA A 3 -13.98 -22.40 -15.46
N PRO A 4 -13.12 -22.50 -16.49
CA PRO A 4 -12.40 -21.29 -16.95
C PRO A 4 -13.31 -20.29 -17.68
N LEU A 5 -14.44 -20.73 -18.22
CA LEU A 5 -15.40 -19.84 -18.91
C LEU A 5 -16.19 -19.00 -17.89
N LEU A 6 -16.54 -19.57 -16.74
CA LEU A 6 -17.24 -18.87 -15.65
C LEU A 6 -16.36 -17.78 -15.01
N LEU A 7 -15.08 -18.06 -14.78
CA LEU A 7 -14.10 -17.05 -14.27
C LEU A 7 -13.89 -15.89 -15.26
N ALA A 8 -13.92 -16.17 -16.56
CA ALA A 8 -13.80 -15.11 -17.58
C ALA A 8 -15.05 -14.21 -17.64
N VAL A 9 -16.24 -14.77 -17.45
CA VAL A 9 -17.51 -14.02 -17.41
C VAL A 9 -17.58 -13.14 -16.17
N ASP A 10 -17.15 -13.65 -15.01
CA ASP A 10 -17.06 -12.85 -13.79
C ASP A 10 -16.07 -11.70 -13.94
N ALA A 11 -14.91 -11.92 -14.52
CA ALA A 11 -13.92 -10.85 -14.74
C ALA A 11 -14.44 -9.76 -15.71
N ILE A 12 -15.19 -10.12 -16.74
CA ILE A 12 -15.73 -9.18 -17.73
C ILE A 12 -16.91 -8.37 -17.18
N LEU A 13 -17.77 -8.99 -16.35
CA LEU A 13 -18.96 -8.33 -15.79
C LEU A 13 -18.67 -7.57 -14.49
N TYR A 14 -17.83 -8.10 -13.62
CA TYR A 14 -17.52 -7.51 -12.33
C TYR A 14 -16.46 -6.42 -12.38
N TYR A 15 -15.45 -6.55 -13.23
CA TYR A 15 -14.33 -5.59 -13.29
C TYR A 15 -14.75 -4.16 -13.62
N PRO A 16 -15.60 -3.89 -14.65
CA PRO A 16 -16.06 -2.53 -14.91
C PRO A 16 -16.95 -1.97 -13.79
N PHE A 17 -17.75 -2.83 -13.14
CA PHE A 17 -18.60 -2.41 -12.02
C PHE A 17 -17.80 -1.99 -10.79
N PHE A 18 -16.77 -2.75 -10.42
CA PHE A 18 -15.87 -2.37 -9.33
C PHE A 18 -15.11 -1.09 -9.61
N ARG A 19 -14.69 -0.86 -10.84
CA ARG A 19 -13.97 0.33 -11.23
C ARG A 19 -14.84 1.59 -11.12
N VAL A 20 -16.10 1.51 -11.50
CA VAL A 20 -17.06 2.63 -11.36
C VAL A 20 -17.34 2.88 -9.87
N TYR A 21 -17.47 1.85 -9.07
CA TYR A 21 -17.69 1.97 -7.63
C TYR A 21 -16.50 2.62 -6.91
N ASP A 22 -15.26 2.22 -7.23
CA ASP A 22 -14.05 2.84 -6.68
C ASP A 22 -13.93 4.31 -7.08
N GLN A 23 -14.27 4.67 -8.33
CA GLN A 23 -14.27 6.06 -8.79
C GLN A 23 -15.30 6.92 -8.04
N GLN A 24 -16.47 6.40 -7.75
CA GLN A 24 -17.49 7.13 -6.98
C GLN A 24 -17.05 7.37 -5.53
N LEU A 25 -16.36 6.40 -4.89
CA LEU A 25 -15.83 6.57 -3.55
C LEU A 25 -14.74 7.66 -3.50
N VAL A 26 -13.83 7.67 -4.46
CA VAL A 26 -12.78 8.70 -4.55
C VAL A 26 -13.38 10.06 -4.83
N ALA A 27 -14.37 10.14 -5.74
CA ALA A 27 -15.07 11.39 -6.06
C ALA A 27 -15.82 11.96 -4.85
N ARG A 28 -16.45 11.09 -4.04
CA ARG A 28 -17.11 11.49 -2.80
C ARG A 28 -16.14 12.10 -1.80
N GLU A 29 -14.96 11.50 -1.61
CA GLU A 29 -13.95 12.07 -0.71
C GLU A 29 -13.40 13.41 -1.19
N VAL A 30 -13.22 13.57 -2.50
CA VAL A 30 -12.83 14.85 -3.10
C VAL A 30 -13.89 15.92 -2.84
N ALA A 31 -15.17 15.58 -2.99
CA ALA A 31 -16.29 16.49 -2.74
C ALA A 31 -16.43 16.86 -1.25
N ILE A 32 -16.19 15.91 -0.32
CA ILE A 32 -16.14 16.18 1.12
C ILE A 32 -14.96 17.11 1.46
N ALA A 33 -13.79 16.85 0.90
CA ALA A 33 -12.60 17.67 1.12
C ALA A 33 -12.74 19.09 0.53
N ALA A 34 -13.52 19.24 -0.54
CA ALA A 34 -13.86 20.54 -1.12
C ALA A 34 -14.99 21.28 -0.36
N GLY A 35 -15.65 20.62 0.60
CA GLY A 35 -16.79 21.17 1.34
C GLY A 35 -18.10 21.23 0.54
N GLU A 36 -18.18 20.49 -0.56
CA GLU A 36 -19.35 20.46 -1.46
C GLU A 36 -20.45 19.53 -0.94
N ILE A 37 -20.08 18.50 -0.16
CA ILE A 37 -21.02 17.58 0.52
C ILE A 37 -20.57 17.32 1.96
N SER A 38 -21.53 16.98 2.85
CA SER A 38 -21.22 16.59 4.24
C SER A 38 -20.84 15.13 4.31
N ALA A 39 -19.91 14.80 5.20
CA ALA A 39 -19.51 13.42 5.46
C ALA A 39 -20.64 12.55 6.02
N ASP A 40 -21.60 13.18 6.71
CA ASP A 40 -22.75 12.51 7.36
C ASP A 40 -23.92 12.25 6.40
N ASP A 41 -23.87 12.78 5.18
CA ASP A 41 -24.94 12.64 4.19
C ASP A 41 -24.64 11.48 3.23
N GLU A 42 -25.07 10.27 3.61
CA GLU A 42 -24.83 9.05 2.83
C GLU A 42 -25.54 9.05 1.45
N ASP A 43 -26.63 9.82 1.31
CA ASP A 43 -27.43 9.90 0.10
C ASP A 43 -27.06 11.09 -0.81
N ALA A 44 -26.07 11.90 -0.43
CA ALA A 44 -25.65 13.04 -1.23
C ALA A 44 -25.11 12.59 -2.59
N LEU A 45 -25.69 13.15 -3.67
CA LEU A 45 -25.19 12.92 -5.02
C LEU A 45 -23.82 13.57 -5.20
N VAL A 46 -22.85 12.79 -5.64
CA VAL A 46 -21.51 13.30 -5.93
C VAL A 46 -21.55 14.20 -7.15
N PRO A 47 -21.10 15.46 -7.06
CA PRO A 47 -21.10 16.39 -8.21
C PRO A 47 -20.25 15.84 -9.38
N ALA A 48 -20.68 16.10 -10.60
CA ALA A 48 -20.03 15.59 -11.82
C ALA A 48 -18.60 16.11 -12.00
N ASP A 49 -18.30 17.30 -11.49
CA ASP A 49 -16.96 17.88 -11.48
C ASP A 49 -16.01 17.20 -10.47
N ALA A 50 -16.53 16.71 -9.36
CA ALA A 50 -15.76 15.89 -8.41
C ALA A 50 -15.39 14.52 -9.02
N VAL A 51 -16.28 13.94 -9.83
CA VAL A 51 -15.98 12.70 -10.59
C VAL A 51 -14.89 12.96 -11.64
N ALA A 52 -14.93 14.08 -12.34
CA ALA A 52 -13.90 14.48 -13.29
C ALA A 52 -12.54 14.70 -12.62
N LYS A 53 -12.50 15.41 -11.47
CA LYS A 53 -11.28 15.61 -10.68
C LYS A 53 -10.70 14.29 -10.14
N ALA A 54 -11.55 13.35 -9.74
CA ALA A 54 -11.10 12.01 -9.30
C ALA A 54 -10.44 11.25 -10.46
N ALA A 55 -10.98 11.33 -11.66
CA ALA A 55 -10.39 10.73 -12.86
C ALA A 55 -9.03 11.34 -13.23
N ASP A 56 -8.87 12.66 -13.07
CA ASP A 56 -7.61 13.36 -13.29
C ASP A 56 -6.54 12.98 -12.22
N ILE A 57 -6.96 12.77 -10.98
CA ILE A 57 -6.08 12.29 -9.90
C ILE A 57 -5.58 10.87 -10.19
N GLU A 58 -6.45 9.99 -10.68
CA GLU A 58 -6.04 8.63 -11.08
C GLU A 58 -5.15 8.65 -12.34
N ALA A 59 -5.44 9.50 -13.31
CA ALA A 59 -4.60 9.68 -14.50
C ALA A 59 -3.24 10.30 -14.14
N GLY A 60 -3.20 11.27 -13.22
CA GLY A 60 -1.97 11.86 -12.69
C GLY A 60 -1.14 10.86 -11.89
N LYS A 61 -1.78 9.96 -11.16
CA LYS A 61 -1.11 8.87 -10.44
C LYS A 61 -0.52 7.82 -11.38
N ALA A 62 -1.17 7.56 -12.52
CA ALA A 62 -0.64 6.71 -13.59
C ALA A 62 0.54 7.36 -14.35
N ALA A 63 0.52 8.70 -14.52
CA ALA A 63 1.59 9.45 -15.18
C ALA A 63 2.82 9.67 -14.27
N ALA A 64 2.66 9.65 -12.95
CA ALA A 64 3.75 9.73 -11.99
C ALA A 64 4.56 8.42 -11.86
N ALA A 65 4.18 7.38 -12.59
CA ALA A 65 4.95 6.15 -12.74
C ALA A 65 6.11 6.31 -13.74
N ALA A 66 6.92 7.37 -13.61
CA ALA A 66 8.22 7.40 -14.23
C ALA A 66 9.06 6.22 -13.69
N PRO A 67 9.84 5.54 -14.52
CA PRO A 67 10.71 4.47 -14.05
C PRO A 67 11.62 5.06 -12.97
N VAL A 68 11.51 4.55 -11.74
CA VAL A 68 12.52 4.83 -10.72
C VAL A 68 13.80 4.26 -11.30
N GLN A 69 14.75 5.13 -11.63
CA GLN A 69 16.10 4.69 -11.88
C GLN A 69 16.49 3.86 -10.66
N ALA A 70 16.75 2.58 -10.88
CA ALA A 70 17.39 1.74 -9.90
C ALA A 70 18.73 2.40 -9.58
N SER A 71 18.74 3.27 -8.56
CA SER A 71 19.98 3.62 -7.91
C SER A 71 20.53 2.29 -7.45
N SER A 72 21.71 1.94 -7.94
CA SER A 72 22.39 0.68 -7.68
C SER A 72 22.42 0.44 -6.18
N ILE A 73 21.48 -0.40 -5.71
CA ILE A 73 21.52 -0.89 -4.33
C ILE A 73 22.55 -2.00 -4.34
N ASP A 74 23.80 -1.63 -3.98
CA ASP A 74 24.95 -2.55 -3.96
C ASP A 74 24.86 -3.58 -2.83
N LYS A 75 23.91 -3.42 -1.89
CA LYS A 75 23.71 -4.35 -0.76
C LYS A 75 22.26 -4.81 -0.70
N PRO A 76 22.01 -6.11 -0.40
CA PRO A 76 20.67 -6.60 -0.12
C PRO A 76 20.04 -5.78 1.01
N LYS A 77 18.77 -5.42 0.85
CA LYS A 77 17.99 -4.67 1.84
C LYS A 77 16.88 -5.54 2.41
N ASN A 78 16.75 -5.55 3.72
CA ASN A 78 15.76 -6.35 4.43
C ASN A 78 14.63 -5.45 4.96
N VAL A 79 13.40 -5.82 4.66
CA VAL A 79 12.20 -5.11 5.11
C VAL A 79 11.36 -6.03 5.99
N LEU A 80 11.04 -5.59 7.18
CA LEU A 80 10.12 -6.29 8.08
C LEU A 80 8.75 -5.62 8.08
N VAL A 81 7.69 -6.39 7.86
CA VAL A 81 6.32 -5.89 7.96
C VAL A 81 5.64 -6.50 9.18
N LEU A 82 5.14 -5.66 10.07
CA LEU A 82 4.54 -6.06 11.34
C LEU A 82 3.02 -5.86 11.34
N CYS A 83 2.30 -6.83 11.89
CA CYS A 83 0.90 -6.68 12.27
C CYS A 83 0.60 -7.51 13.52
N ALA A 84 -0.63 -7.52 14.00
CA ALA A 84 -1.00 -8.22 15.23
C ALA A 84 -0.71 -9.74 15.20
N SER A 85 -0.91 -10.38 14.05
CA SER A 85 -0.81 -11.86 13.90
C SER A 85 0.10 -12.35 12.78
N GLY A 86 0.70 -11.44 12.02
CA GLY A 86 1.51 -11.80 10.85
C GLY A 86 0.71 -12.02 9.55
N ALA A 87 -0.60 -12.24 9.63
CA ALA A 87 -1.42 -12.57 8.46
C ALA A 87 -1.57 -11.40 7.47
N THR A 88 -1.96 -10.22 7.96
CA THR A 88 -2.11 -9.02 7.10
C THR A 88 -0.76 -8.52 6.58
N SER A 89 0.29 -8.58 7.42
CA SER A 89 1.63 -8.15 7.03
C SER A 89 2.23 -9.02 5.92
N SER A 90 1.86 -10.31 5.83
CA SER A 90 2.33 -11.20 4.77
C SER A 90 1.87 -10.76 3.37
N MET A 91 0.72 -10.08 3.26
CA MET A 91 0.23 -9.56 1.99
C MET A 91 1.15 -8.45 1.45
N LEU A 92 1.53 -7.49 2.29
CA LEU A 92 2.43 -6.41 1.90
C LEU A 92 3.86 -6.94 1.66
N ALA A 93 4.38 -7.81 2.53
CA ALA A 93 5.68 -8.45 2.32
C ALA A 93 5.75 -9.20 0.99
N THR A 94 4.68 -9.93 0.64
CA THR A 94 4.57 -10.61 -0.66
C THR A 94 4.55 -9.64 -1.84
N ALA A 95 3.86 -8.50 -1.72
CA ALA A 95 3.81 -7.47 -2.75
C ALA A 95 5.21 -6.86 -2.97
N ILE A 96 5.91 -6.49 -1.89
CA ILE A 96 7.30 -5.97 -1.97
C ILE A 96 8.22 -6.99 -2.66
N ASN A 97 8.18 -8.26 -2.26
CA ASN A 97 9.00 -9.30 -2.85
C ASN A 97 8.69 -9.55 -4.34
N LYS A 98 7.42 -9.45 -4.74
CA LYS A 98 7.04 -9.54 -6.16
C LYS A 98 7.57 -8.36 -6.97
N GLY A 99 7.48 -7.14 -6.43
CA GLY A 99 8.03 -5.93 -7.04
C GLY A 99 9.55 -6.02 -7.18
N ALA A 100 10.24 -6.46 -6.12
CA ALA A 100 11.69 -6.65 -6.10
C ALA A 100 12.16 -7.63 -7.18
N LYS A 101 11.51 -8.78 -7.29
CA LYS A 101 11.81 -9.78 -8.35
C LYS A 101 11.56 -9.24 -9.75
N LYS A 102 10.47 -8.49 -9.95
CA LYS A 102 10.12 -7.92 -11.26
C LYS A 102 11.12 -6.86 -11.70
N SER A 103 11.64 -6.08 -10.76
CA SER A 103 12.56 -4.97 -11.02
C SER A 103 14.04 -5.34 -10.88
N ASP A 104 14.33 -6.61 -10.57
CA ASP A 104 15.68 -7.13 -10.31
C ASP A 104 16.45 -6.31 -9.24
N VAL A 105 15.73 -5.97 -8.15
CA VAL A 105 16.28 -5.19 -7.03
C VAL A 105 16.49 -6.13 -5.85
N PRO A 106 17.66 -6.12 -5.18
CA PRO A 106 17.97 -7.01 -4.07
C PRO A 106 17.28 -6.54 -2.76
N VAL A 107 15.97 -6.64 -2.72
CA VAL A 107 15.13 -6.36 -1.55
C VAL A 107 14.39 -7.62 -1.15
N GLU A 108 14.48 -7.98 0.12
CA GLU A 108 13.72 -9.08 0.72
C GLU A 108 12.81 -8.55 1.81
N SER A 109 11.56 -9.00 1.83
CA SER A 109 10.59 -8.61 2.83
C SER A 109 9.98 -9.81 3.53
N ILE A 110 9.89 -9.74 4.85
CA ILE A 110 9.33 -10.78 5.71
C ILE A 110 8.21 -10.18 6.56
N ALA A 111 7.21 -11.00 6.88
CA ALA A 111 6.11 -10.66 7.76
C ALA A 111 6.28 -11.30 9.13
N MET A 112 5.96 -10.55 10.19
CA MET A 112 6.05 -11.04 11.55
C MET A 112 4.93 -10.48 12.44
N ALA A 113 4.61 -11.17 13.53
CA ALA A 113 3.71 -10.63 14.54
C ALA A 113 4.41 -9.57 15.40
N TYR A 114 3.68 -8.51 15.77
CA TYR A 114 4.19 -7.49 16.67
C TYR A 114 4.64 -8.10 18.00
N GLY A 115 5.76 -7.64 18.53
CA GLY A 115 6.38 -8.18 19.74
C GLY A 115 7.51 -9.17 19.48
N GLN A 116 7.46 -9.92 18.38
CA GLN A 116 8.54 -10.85 18.01
C GLN A 116 9.74 -10.14 17.35
N HIS A 117 9.55 -8.91 16.87
CA HIS A 117 10.57 -8.13 16.17
C HIS A 117 11.72 -7.67 17.06
N LYS A 118 11.51 -7.57 18.38
CA LYS A 118 12.48 -6.97 19.30
C LYS A 118 13.85 -7.68 19.30
N GLU A 119 13.86 -8.99 19.06
CA GLU A 119 15.08 -9.79 19.02
C GLU A 119 15.83 -9.69 17.68
N VAL A 120 15.13 -9.33 16.61
CA VAL A 120 15.65 -9.34 15.22
C VAL A 120 15.68 -7.96 14.57
N ILE A 121 15.36 -6.91 15.32
CA ILE A 121 15.20 -5.54 14.80
C ILE A 121 16.43 -5.06 14.00
N THR A 122 17.64 -5.45 14.42
CA THR A 122 18.91 -5.06 13.79
C THR A 122 19.21 -5.78 12.47
N ASP A 123 18.45 -6.83 12.15
CA ASP A 123 18.63 -7.58 10.91
C ASP A 123 17.91 -6.93 9.71
N TYR A 124 17.18 -5.83 9.96
CA TYR A 124 16.37 -5.14 8.98
C TYR A 124 16.80 -3.69 8.78
N ASP A 125 16.66 -3.21 7.55
CA ASP A 125 16.90 -1.80 7.17
C ASP A 125 15.65 -0.93 7.38
N LEU A 126 14.46 -1.54 7.26
CA LEU A 126 13.17 -0.88 7.38
C LEU A 126 12.15 -1.79 8.06
N ILE A 127 11.39 -1.21 8.99
CA ILE A 127 10.25 -1.89 9.63
C ILE A 127 8.98 -1.11 9.34
N ILE A 128 7.98 -1.78 8.74
CA ILE A 128 6.69 -1.20 8.40
C ILE A 128 5.62 -1.76 9.33
N LEU A 129 4.92 -0.88 10.04
CA LEU A 129 3.82 -1.25 10.91
C LEU A 129 2.50 -1.14 10.16
N ALA A 130 1.72 -2.22 10.15
CA ALA A 130 0.38 -2.22 9.56
C ALA A 130 -0.57 -1.27 10.30
N PRO A 131 -1.51 -0.61 9.59
CA PRO A 131 -2.32 0.49 10.12
C PRO A 131 -3.21 0.10 11.31
N GLN A 132 -3.63 -1.16 11.42
CA GLN A 132 -4.39 -1.64 12.56
C GLN A 132 -3.60 -1.64 13.88
N MET A 133 -2.28 -1.46 13.82
CA MET A 133 -1.38 -1.37 14.97
C MET A 133 -0.82 0.05 15.17
N ALA A 134 -1.41 1.05 14.55
CA ALA A 134 -0.90 2.43 14.55
C ALA A 134 -0.70 3.00 15.98
N SER A 135 -1.47 2.56 16.97
CA SER A 135 -1.30 2.94 18.38
C SER A 135 0.04 2.50 18.99
N MET A 136 0.70 1.50 18.40
CA MET A 136 2.00 0.98 18.84
C MET A 136 3.18 1.62 18.08
N TYR A 137 2.90 2.57 17.18
CA TYR A 137 3.93 3.11 16.31
C TYR A 137 4.98 3.92 17.06
N ASP A 138 4.60 4.67 18.10
CA ASP A 138 5.54 5.48 18.88
C ASP A 138 6.54 4.58 19.63
N GLU A 139 6.09 3.46 20.20
CA GLU A 139 6.96 2.45 20.82
C GLU A 139 7.90 1.83 19.79
N LEU A 140 7.36 1.35 18.66
CA LEU A 140 8.17 0.78 17.59
C LEU A 140 9.21 1.77 17.07
N LYS A 141 8.83 3.01 16.87
CA LYS A 141 9.72 4.07 16.40
C LYS A 141 10.88 4.27 17.36
N HIS A 142 10.61 4.31 18.66
CA HIS A 142 11.63 4.43 19.70
C HIS A 142 12.60 3.25 19.65
N ASP A 143 12.09 2.00 19.61
CA ASP A 143 12.90 0.79 19.52
C ASP A 143 13.78 0.78 18.26
N CYS A 144 13.25 1.26 17.13
CA CYS A 144 13.98 1.36 15.87
C CYS A 144 15.07 2.44 15.90
N GLU A 145 14.76 3.62 16.45
CA GLU A 145 15.72 4.73 16.56
C GLU A 145 16.93 4.35 17.45
N GLU A 146 16.69 3.64 18.55
CA GLU A 146 17.78 3.13 19.41
C GLU A 146 18.74 2.18 18.67
N LYS A 147 18.23 1.47 17.66
CA LYS A 147 19.00 0.48 16.87
C LYS A 147 19.47 1.03 15.52
N GLY A 148 19.12 2.26 15.19
CA GLY A 148 19.45 2.89 13.91
C GLY A 148 18.70 2.28 12.72
N VAL A 149 17.54 1.66 12.95
CA VAL A 149 16.66 1.07 11.93
C VAL A 149 15.56 2.06 11.56
N LYS A 150 15.21 2.13 10.29
CA LYS A 150 14.10 2.99 9.84
C LYS A 150 12.75 2.35 10.15
N SER A 151 11.77 3.16 10.56
CA SER A 151 10.40 2.70 10.81
C SER A 151 9.38 3.54 10.06
N ALA A 152 8.28 2.92 9.65
CA ALA A 152 7.17 3.59 9.00
C ALA A 152 5.83 2.95 9.37
N THR A 153 4.76 3.73 9.23
CA THR A 153 3.38 3.24 9.25
C THR A 153 2.62 3.84 8.08
N THR A 154 1.49 3.29 7.74
CA THR A 154 0.65 3.72 6.61
C THR A 154 -0.79 3.91 7.05
N SER A 155 -1.56 4.66 6.28
CA SER A 155 -3.01 4.68 6.41
C SER A 155 -3.61 3.35 5.90
N GLY A 156 -4.81 2.99 6.36
CA GLY A 156 -5.47 1.76 5.92
C GLY A 156 -5.67 1.69 4.40
N ARG A 157 -6.01 2.81 3.77
CA ARG A 157 -6.18 2.92 2.33
C ARG A 157 -4.86 2.70 1.57
N GLU A 158 -3.81 3.38 1.99
CA GLU A 158 -2.48 3.26 1.40
C GLU A 158 -1.97 1.82 1.52
N TYR A 159 -2.15 1.21 2.69
CA TYR A 159 -1.75 -0.18 2.92
C TYR A 159 -2.43 -1.14 1.94
N VAL A 160 -3.75 -1.04 1.78
CA VAL A 160 -4.50 -1.87 0.83
C VAL A 160 -4.05 -1.62 -0.61
N GLY A 161 -3.78 -0.37 -0.99
CA GLY A 161 -3.22 -0.03 -2.30
C GLY A 161 -1.88 -0.71 -2.55
N LEU A 162 -0.97 -0.63 -1.58
CA LEU A 162 0.36 -1.26 -1.66
C LEU A 162 0.29 -2.79 -1.75
N THR A 163 -0.65 -3.45 -1.04
CA THR A 163 -0.80 -4.92 -1.14
C THR A 163 -1.26 -5.40 -2.50
N ARG A 164 -1.91 -4.55 -3.29
CA ARG A 164 -2.42 -4.86 -4.64
C ARG A 164 -1.47 -4.50 -5.77
N ASP A 165 -0.55 -3.57 -5.53
CA ASP A 165 0.40 -3.07 -6.52
C ASP A 165 1.85 -3.34 -6.08
N PRO A 166 2.49 -4.41 -6.60
CA PRO A 166 3.87 -4.75 -6.27
C PRO A 166 4.89 -3.66 -6.60
N ASP A 167 4.69 -2.92 -7.69
CA ASP A 167 5.61 -1.86 -8.09
C ASP A 167 5.51 -0.66 -7.14
N ALA A 168 4.29 -0.30 -6.72
CA ALA A 168 4.07 0.73 -5.71
C ALA A 168 4.61 0.31 -4.34
N ALA A 169 4.43 -0.96 -3.94
CA ALA A 169 4.94 -1.50 -2.68
C ALA A 169 6.48 -1.44 -2.61
N LEU A 170 7.15 -1.84 -3.68
CA LEU A 170 8.61 -1.74 -3.76
C LEU A 170 9.08 -0.28 -3.70
N LYS A 171 8.48 0.60 -4.50
CA LYS A 171 8.82 2.04 -4.50
C LYS A 171 8.64 2.67 -3.12
N PHE A 172 7.57 2.34 -2.44
CA PHE A 172 7.30 2.82 -1.07
C PHE A 172 8.44 2.40 -0.12
N ALA A 173 8.82 1.13 -0.13
CA ALA A 173 9.90 0.62 0.70
C ALA A 173 11.26 1.28 0.36
N LEU A 174 11.58 1.41 -0.94
CA LEU A 174 12.82 2.05 -1.40
C LEU A 174 12.91 3.51 -0.99
N ASN A 175 11.83 4.28 -1.15
CA ASN A 175 11.79 5.69 -0.76
C ASN A 175 12.03 5.91 0.74
N LEU A 176 11.59 4.99 1.57
CA LEU A 176 11.81 5.05 3.02
C LEU A 176 13.24 4.66 3.41
N MET A 177 13.86 3.77 2.65
CA MET A 177 15.23 3.32 2.89
C MET A 177 16.29 4.26 2.32
N GLY A 178 15.95 4.98 1.22
CA GLY A 178 16.85 5.93 0.51
C GLY A 178 17.08 7.16 1.22
#